data_7b97537e3a74bcf830e5f9724c95238c
#
_entry.id   7b97537e3a74bcf830e5f9724c95238c
#
_cell.length_a   1.000
_cell.length_b   1.000
_cell.length_c   1.000
_cell.angle_alpha   90.00
_cell.angle_beta   90.00
_cell.angle_gamma   90.00
#
_symmetry.space_group_name_H-M   'P 1'
#
loop_
_entity.id
_entity.type
_entity.pdbx_description
1 polymer ?
#
loop_
_entity_poly.entity_id
_entity_poly.type
_entity_poly.pdbx_seq_one_letter_code
_entity_poly.pdbx_strand_id
1 'polypeptide(L)'
;PYTMVDAASLADASLKGDSGFLVYATQISSGQGVGTLHGNLLVNAEKQIAGEYIDPDTEEQYVNEADIDSFEGWSYYPEIVQVVNQNQDAPAAVGNFNANNGYEDEPLTGIPGWGDSTDGIASEYLALLELERGAYKLGVNSDDGFSATIGANFGDLLAQQLGLFNGGRGASDTTF
;
A
#
# COMPACT_ATOMS: atom_id res chain seq x y z
N PRO A 1 -0.90 2.40 25.28
CA PRO A 1 -2.30 2.80 25.12
C PRO A 1 -2.98 1.86 24.14
N TYR A 2 -4.26 1.55 24.38
CA TYR A 2 -5.06 0.77 23.45
C TYR A 2 -5.91 1.73 22.63
N THR A 3 -5.97 1.51 21.32
CA THR A 3 -6.93 2.19 20.46
C THR A 3 -8.24 1.39 20.50
N MET A 4 -9.32 2.04 20.88
CA MET A 4 -10.64 1.41 20.84
C MET A 4 -11.26 1.67 19.46
N VAL A 5 -11.65 0.59 18.79
CA VAL A 5 -12.40 0.68 17.54
C VAL A 5 -13.84 1.06 17.89
N ASP A 6 -14.31 2.16 17.34
CA ASP A 6 -15.68 2.63 17.53
C ASP A 6 -16.69 1.72 16.79
N ALA A 7 -17.90 1.66 17.31
CA ALA A 7 -19.00 1.00 16.62
C ALA A 7 -19.30 1.61 15.23
N ALA A 8 -19.00 2.90 15.04
CA ALA A 8 -19.12 3.56 13.75
C ALA A 8 -18.11 3.06 12.70
N SER A 9 -17.05 2.37 13.13
CA SER A 9 -16.06 1.75 12.25
C SER A 9 -16.41 0.32 11.83
N LEU A 10 -17.57 -0.19 12.24
CA LEU A 10 -18.02 -1.52 11.85
C LEU A 10 -18.62 -1.50 10.45
N ALA A 11 -18.04 -2.29 9.56
CA ALA A 11 -18.56 -2.47 8.21
C ALA A 11 -19.86 -3.29 8.21
N ASP A 12 -20.70 -3.07 7.20
CA ASP A 12 -21.88 -3.90 6.99
C ASP A 12 -21.48 -5.31 6.57
N ALA A 13 -22.05 -6.33 7.23
CA ALA A 13 -21.76 -7.73 6.92
C ALA A 13 -22.11 -8.13 5.48
N SER A 14 -22.99 -7.38 4.80
CA SER A 14 -23.32 -7.60 3.39
C SER A 14 -22.16 -7.26 2.44
N LEU A 15 -21.14 -6.53 2.91
CA LEU A 15 -19.93 -6.24 2.15
C LEU A 15 -18.93 -7.41 2.12
N LYS A 16 -19.21 -8.49 2.85
CA LYS A 16 -18.36 -9.68 2.85
C LYS A 16 -18.33 -10.29 1.45
N GLY A 17 -17.14 -10.32 0.87
CA GLY A 17 -16.85 -10.85 -0.44
C GLY A 17 -15.96 -12.09 -0.40
N ASP A 18 -15.09 -12.21 -1.38
CA ASP A 18 -14.08 -13.27 -1.46
C ASP A 18 -13.01 -13.07 -0.37
N SER A 19 -12.35 -14.16 0.00
CA SER A 19 -11.25 -14.12 0.97
C SER A 19 -10.02 -13.47 0.35
N GLY A 20 -9.35 -12.60 1.08
CA GLY A 20 -8.09 -11.97 0.68
C GLY A 20 -8.10 -10.45 0.89
N PHE A 21 -7.05 -9.83 0.37
CA PHE A 21 -6.86 -8.39 0.36
C PHE A 21 -6.94 -7.90 -1.08
N LEU A 22 -7.77 -6.90 -1.31
CA LEU A 22 -7.76 -6.18 -2.57
C LEU A 22 -6.57 -5.24 -2.56
N VAL A 23 -5.70 -5.36 -3.55
CA VAL A 23 -4.46 -4.57 -3.65
C VAL A 23 -4.51 -3.69 -4.89
N TYR A 24 -4.13 -2.45 -4.71
CA TYR A 24 -3.86 -1.50 -5.77
C TYR A 24 -2.40 -1.09 -5.69
N ALA A 25 -1.63 -1.37 -6.73
CA ALA A 25 -0.23 -0.96 -6.84
C ALA A 25 -0.08 0.12 -7.91
N THR A 26 0.71 1.13 -7.57
CA THR A 26 1.07 2.21 -8.49
C THR A 26 2.56 2.43 -8.46
N GLN A 27 3.14 2.83 -9.58
CA GLN A 27 4.54 3.14 -9.67
C GLN A 27 4.78 4.37 -10.57
N ILE A 28 5.56 5.31 -10.05
CA ILE A 28 6.13 6.39 -10.83
C ILE A 28 7.62 6.42 -10.52
N SER A 29 8.44 5.93 -11.43
CA SER A 29 9.88 5.83 -11.22
C SER A 29 10.63 7.04 -11.76
N SER A 30 11.92 7.07 -11.45
CA SER A 30 12.85 8.07 -11.99
C SER A 30 12.96 8.03 -13.52
N GLY A 31 12.52 6.96 -14.17
CA GLY A 31 12.47 6.82 -15.62
C GLY A 31 11.55 7.85 -16.30
N GLN A 32 10.54 8.35 -15.58
CA GLN A 32 9.68 9.44 -16.03
C GLN A 32 10.22 10.84 -15.68
N GLY A 33 11.44 10.95 -15.20
CA GLY A 33 12.05 12.24 -14.86
C GLY A 33 11.65 12.80 -13.49
N VAL A 34 10.95 12.02 -12.69
CA VAL A 34 10.37 12.48 -11.42
C VAL A 34 11.43 12.87 -10.37
N GLY A 35 12.62 12.32 -10.47
CA GLY A 35 13.75 12.71 -9.63
C GLY A 35 13.45 12.65 -8.12
N THR A 36 13.66 13.77 -7.43
CA THR A 36 13.47 13.89 -5.98
C THR A 36 12.05 14.33 -5.56
N LEU A 37 11.10 14.40 -6.49
CA LEU A 37 9.74 14.86 -6.18
C LEU A 37 8.99 13.89 -5.25
N HIS A 38 9.40 12.63 -5.20
CA HIS A 38 8.83 11.62 -4.34
C HIS A 38 9.67 11.43 -3.07
N GLY A 39 9.57 12.37 -2.15
CA GLY A 39 10.01 12.04 -0.80
C GLY A 39 9.11 10.94 -0.21
N ASN A 40 9.69 10.05 0.60
CA ASN A 40 9.00 8.91 1.23
C ASN A 40 8.02 9.36 2.32
N LEU A 41 7.04 10.17 1.91
CA LEU A 41 5.99 10.70 2.77
C LEU A 41 4.63 10.15 2.33
N LEU A 42 3.78 9.85 3.28
CA LEU A 42 2.44 9.31 3.00
C LEU A 42 1.61 10.22 2.11
N VAL A 43 1.70 11.53 2.28
CA VAL A 43 1.00 12.48 1.40
C VAL A 43 1.39 12.32 -0.06
N ASN A 44 2.61 11.89 -0.34
CA ASN A 44 3.07 11.61 -1.70
C ASN A 44 2.49 10.28 -2.21
N ALA A 45 2.48 9.24 -1.37
CA ALA A 45 1.85 7.97 -1.70
C ALA A 45 0.35 8.13 -1.97
N GLU A 46 -0.36 8.90 -1.14
CA GLU A 46 -1.77 9.21 -1.33
C GLU A 46 -2.04 9.92 -2.66
N LYS A 47 -1.24 10.94 -3.00
CA LYS A 47 -1.33 11.62 -4.29
C LYS A 47 -1.04 10.70 -5.46
N GLN A 48 -0.07 9.81 -5.30
CA GLN A 48 0.27 8.85 -6.34
C GLN A 48 -0.88 7.86 -6.58
N ILE A 49 -1.45 7.28 -5.52
CA ILE A 49 -2.61 6.38 -5.61
C ILE A 49 -3.82 7.12 -6.21
N ALA A 50 -4.03 8.37 -5.87
CA ALA A 50 -5.10 9.20 -6.44
C ALA A 50 -4.84 9.65 -7.89
N GLY A 51 -3.65 9.41 -8.46
CA GLY A 51 -3.29 9.90 -9.78
C GLY A 51 -3.15 11.43 -9.87
N GLU A 52 -2.76 12.07 -8.79
CA GLU A 52 -2.68 13.54 -8.70
C GLU A 52 -1.29 14.12 -9.03
N TYR A 53 -0.34 13.26 -9.40
CA TYR A 53 0.99 13.74 -9.79
C TYR A 53 1.00 14.25 -11.22
N ILE A 54 1.46 15.49 -11.35
CA ILE A 54 1.57 16.21 -12.63
C ILE A 54 3.02 16.62 -12.82
N ASP A 55 3.54 16.39 -14.01
CA ASP A 55 4.85 16.89 -14.43
C ASP A 55 4.83 18.42 -14.45
N PRO A 56 5.70 19.10 -13.69
CA PRO A 56 5.68 20.55 -13.61
C PRO A 56 6.17 21.24 -14.89
N ASP A 57 6.86 20.53 -15.76
CA ASP A 57 7.42 21.10 -17.00
C ASP A 57 6.45 20.96 -18.20
N THR A 58 5.69 19.85 -18.22
CA THR A 58 4.75 19.55 -19.32
C THR A 58 3.30 19.80 -18.97
N GLU A 59 2.98 19.95 -17.69
CA GLU A 59 1.62 20.00 -17.13
C GLU A 59 0.78 18.72 -17.43
N GLU A 60 1.45 17.63 -17.82
CA GLU A 60 0.81 16.34 -18.08
C GLU A 60 0.86 15.45 -16.81
N GLN A 61 -0.14 14.59 -16.66
CA GLN A 61 -0.18 13.60 -15.58
C GLN A 61 0.89 12.53 -15.83
N TYR A 62 1.65 12.14 -14.78
CA TYR A 62 2.53 11.00 -14.87
C TYR A 62 1.74 9.70 -15.10
N VAL A 63 2.36 8.77 -15.80
CA VAL A 63 1.76 7.47 -16.10
C VAL A 63 2.05 6.49 -14.95
N ASN A 64 1.09 5.65 -14.61
CA ASN A 64 1.32 4.54 -13.69
C ASN A 64 2.11 3.44 -14.40
N GLU A 65 3.39 3.28 -14.05
CA GLU A 65 4.27 2.27 -14.67
C GLU A 65 3.87 0.83 -14.32
N ALA A 66 3.16 0.63 -13.21
CA ALA A 66 2.64 -0.69 -12.83
C ALA A 66 1.50 -1.18 -13.73
N ASP A 67 0.89 -0.29 -14.52
CA ASP A 67 -0.11 -0.66 -15.51
C ASP A 67 0.56 -1.01 -16.84
N ILE A 68 0.80 -2.28 -17.05
CA ILE A 68 1.50 -2.79 -18.24
C ILE A 68 0.69 -2.69 -19.54
N ASP A 69 -0.61 -2.48 -19.45
CA ASP A 69 -1.49 -2.40 -20.61
C ASP A 69 -1.86 -0.96 -20.99
N SER A 70 -1.55 0.00 -20.14
CA SER A 70 -1.88 1.42 -20.37
C SER A 70 -0.62 2.28 -20.34
N PHE A 71 -0.26 2.80 -21.50
CA PHE A 71 0.78 3.83 -21.64
C PHE A 71 0.19 5.24 -21.64
N GLU A 72 -1.10 5.36 -21.44
CA GLU A 72 -1.82 6.64 -21.47
C GLU A 72 -2.71 6.79 -20.23
N GLY A 73 -2.44 7.83 -19.45
CA GLY A 73 -3.24 8.18 -18.28
C GLY A 73 -2.95 7.36 -17.02
N TRP A 74 -3.79 7.58 -16.03
CA TRP A 74 -3.67 6.93 -14.73
C TRP A 74 -4.68 5.80 -14.61
N SER A 75 -4.20 4.58 -14.61
CA SER A 75 -5.00 3.39 -14.37
C SER A 75 -4.21 2.37 -13.54
N TYR A 76 -4.91 1.46 -12.90
CA TYR A 76 -4.32 0.35 -12.17
C TYR A 76 -5.26 -0.85 -12.14
N TYR A 77 -4.68 -2.04 -12.07
CA TYR A 77 -5.45 -3.28 -11.91
C TYR A 77 -5.53 -3.67 -10.45
N PRO A 78 -6.75 -3.84 -9.90
CA PRO A 78 -6.90 -4.43 -8.58
C PRO A 78 -6.57 -5.92 -8.64
N GLU A 79 -5.85 -6.40 -7.65
CA GLU A 79 -5.54 -7.81 -7.44
C GLU A 79 -6.04 -8.27 -6.09
N ILE A 80 -6.42 -9.55 -5.96
CA ILE A 80 -6.74 -10.16 -4.68
C ILE A 80 -5.59 -11.07 -4.27
N VAL A 81 -4.87 -10.68 -3.23
CA VAL A 81 -3.81 -11.49 -2.62
C VAL A 81 -4.29 -12.13 -1.32
N GLN A 82 -3.81 -13.33 -1.02
CA GLN A 82 -4.19 -14.05 0.21
C GLN A 82 -3.35 -13.63 1.41
N VAL A 83 -2.16 -13.11 1.16
CA VAL A 83 -1.20 -12.67 2.18
C VAL A 83 -0.63 -11.32 1.76
N VAL A 84 -0.53 -10.40 2.70
CA VAL A 84 0.19 -9.13 2.50
C VAL A 84 1.63 -9.33 2.94
N ASN A 85 2.50 -9.73 2.02
CA ASN A 85 3.93 -9.88 2.20
C ASN A 85 4.67 -9.65 0.89
N GLN A 86 4.53 -8.46 0.35
CA GLN A 86 5.10 -8.09 -0.94
C GLN A 86 6.48 -7.49 -0.77
N ASN A 87 7.35 -7.82 -1.69
CA ASN A 87 8.71 -7.30 -1.76
C ASN A 87 9.17 -7.23 -3.22
N GLN A 88 9.58 -6.05 -3.66
CA GLN A 88 10.13 -5.86 -5.02
C GLN A 88 11.48 -6.55 -5.22
N ASP A 89 12.23 -6.77 -4.14
CA ASP A 89 13.57 -7.38 -4.15
C ASP A 89 13.54 -8.82 -3.56
N ALA A 90 12.44 -9.54 -3.71
CA ALA A 90 12.30 -10.88 -3.14
C ALA A 90 13.43 -11.83 -3.60
N PRO A 91 14.00 -12.68 -2.72
CA PRO A 91 13.61 -12.84 -1.31
C PRO A 91 14.48 -11.98 -0.36
N ALA A 92 13.93 -10.96 0.23
CA ALA A 92 14.62 -10.19 1.27
C ALA A 92 14.22 -10.72 2.65
N ALA A 93 15.20 -11.13 3.44
CA ALA A 93 14.96 -11.67 4.79
C ALA A 93 15.05 -10.55 5.84
N VAL A 94 14.15 -9.58 5.79
CA VAL A 94 14.10 -8.45 6.71
C VAL A 94 12.79 -8.41 7.50
N GLY A 95 12.86 -7.96 8.74
CA GLY A 95 11.73 -7.92 9.64
C GLY A 95 11.28 -9.30 10.13
N ASN A 96 10.08 -9.37 10.72
CA ASN A 96 9.51 -10.61 11.23
C ASN A 96 8.71 -11.39 10.19
N PHE A 97 8.24 -10.75 9.15
CA PHE A 97 7.43 -11.34 8.09
C PHE A 97 8.31 -11.56 6.85
N ASN A 98 9.02 -12.67 6.81
CA ASN A 98 9.91 -13.04 5.72
C ASN A 98 10.00 -14.56 5.55
N ALA A 99 10.59 -15.03 4.46
CA ALA A 99 10.67 -16.46 4.12
C ALA A 99 11.37 -17.30 5.22
N ASN A 100 12.36 -16.75 5.93
CA ASN A 100 13.03 -17.48 7.03
C ASN A 100 12.10 -17.79 8.21
N ASN A 101 11.02 -17.01 8.35
CA ASN A 101 9.99 -17.17 9.39
C ASN A 101 8.72 -17.85 8.85
N GLY A 102 8.76 -18.41 7.65
CA GLY A 102 7.65 -19.14 7.04
C GLY A 102 6.66 -18.24 6.30
N TYR A 103 7.03 -16.99 6.01
CA TYR A 103 6.27 -16.04 5.20
C TYR A 103 7.01 -15.84 3.89
N GLU A 104 6.55 -16.46 2.82
CA GLU A 104 7.14 -16.28 1.50
C GLU A 104 6.84 -14.87 0.98
N ASP A 105 7.86 -14.23 0.43
CA ASP A 105 7.72 -12.92 -0.21
C ASP A 105 7.14 -13.10 -1.61
N GLU A 106 6.20 -12.24 -1.96
CA GLU A 106 5.62 -12.18 -3.31
C GLU A 106 5.95 -10.83 -3.95
N PRO A 107 6.16 -10.77 -5.27
CA PRO A 107 6.28 -9.50 -5.95
C PRO A 107 4.93 -8.77 -5.94
N LEU A 108 4.95 -7.45 -5.94
CA LEU A 108 3.76 -6.67 -6.28
C LEU A 108 3.45 -6.85 -7.76
N THR A 109 2.20 -7.14 -8.07
CA THR A 109 1.76 -7.25 -9.47
C THR A 109 2.00 -5.93 -10.21
N GLY A 110 2.61 -6.05 -11.38
CA GLY A 110 3.01 -4.90 -12.18
C GLY A 110 4.33 -4.24 -11.76
N ILE A 111 5.03 -4.78 -10.75
CA ILE A 111 6.34 -4.27 -10.32
C ILE A 111 7.44 -5.33 -10.61
N PRO A 112 8.55 -4.93 -11.25
CA PRO A 112 8.78 -3.62 -11.85
C PRO A 112 7.82 -3.35 -13.00
N GLY A 113 7.42 -2.09 -13.15
CA GLY A 113 6.61 -1.66 -14.28
C GLY A 113 7.43 -1.57 -15.57
N TRP A 114 6.85 -0.98 -16.60
CA TRP A 114 7.50 -0.88 -17.93
C TRP A 114 8.84 -0.10 -17.91
N GLY A 115 9.11 0.67 -16.86
CA GLY A 115 10.39 1.38 -16.65
C GLY A 115 11.51 0.55 -16.02
N ASP A 116 11.30 -0.74 -15.74
CA ASP A 116 12.25 -1.65 -15.09
C ASP A 116 12.79 -1.15 -13.73
N SER A 117 12.08 -0.23 -13.07
CA SER A 117 12.46 0.26 -11.74
C SER A 117 11.75 -0.50 -10.64
N THR A 118 12.42 -0.64 -9.50
CA THR A 118 11.83 -1.15 -8.26
C THR A 118 11.55 -0.06 -7.22
N ASP A 119 11.71 1.21 -7.62
CA ASP A 119 11.46 2.39 -6.78
C ASP A 119 10.16 3.09 -7.16
N GLY A 120 9.74 4.05 -6.34
CA GLY A 120 8.60 4.92 -6.63
C GLY A 120 7.25 4.22 -6.51
N ILE A 121 7.15 3.22 -5.64
CA ILE A 121 5.95 2.40 -5.45
C ILE A 121 5.06 3.01 -4.36
N ALA A 122 3.76 3.05 -4.62
CA ALA A 122 2.73 3.24 -3.61
C ALA A 122 1.64 2.18 -3.79
N SER A 123 1.21 1.57 -2.70
CA SER A 123 0.19 0.52 -2.73
C SER A 123 -0.85 0.70 -1.63
N GLU A 124 -2.07 0.31 -1.94
CA GLU A 124 -3.19 0.28 -1.01
C GLU A 124 -3.70 -1.15 -0.86
N TYR A 125 -3.96 -1.55 0.37
CA TYR A 125 -4.48 -2.87 0.73
C TYR A 125 -5.81 -2.70 1.47
N LEU A 126 -6.86 -3.29 0.93
CA LEU A 126 -8.21 -3.19 1.47
C LEU A 126 -8.74 -4.59 1.82
N ALA A 127 -9.27 -4.74 3.03
CA ALA A 127 -9.90 -5.98 3.44
C ALA A 127 -11.00 -5.74 4.48
N LEU A 128 -11.94 -6.65 4.55
CA LEU A 128 -12.88 -6.76 5.65
C LEU A 128 -12.35 -7.81 6.64
N LEU A 129 -12.12 -7.38 7.86
CA LEU A 129 -11.67 -8.26 8.92
C LEU A 129 -12.85 -8.77 9.76
N GLU A 130 -13.00 -10.08 9.86
CA GLU A 130 -13.96 -10.70 10.77
C GLU A 130 -13.20 -11.10 12.06
N LEU A 131 -13.40 -10.30 13.10
CA LEU A 131 -12.71 -10.46 14.37
C LEU A 131 -13.71 -10.73 15.50
N GLU A 132 -13.38 -11.68 16.36
CA GLU A 132 -14.10 -11.85 17.62
C GLU A 132 -13.87 -10.65 18.54
N ARG A 133 -14.77 -10.45 19.51
CA ARG A 133 -14.52 -9.43 20.51
C ARG A 133 -13.28 -9.75 21.33
N GLY A 134 -12.30 -8.85 21.32
CA GLY A 134 -11.03 -9.08 22.02
C GLY A 134 -10.08 -7.90 21.91
N ALA A 135 -8.89 -8.09 22.42
CA ALA A 135 -7.75 -7.21 22.22
C ALA A 135 -6.81 -7.83 21.18
N TYR A 136 -6.42 -7.06 20.21
CA TYR A 136 -5.55 -7.47 19.12
C TYR A 136 -4.29 -6.61 19.11
N LYS A 137 -3.21 -7.18 18.67
CA LYS A 137 -1.97 -6.50 18.37
C LYS A 137 -1.73 -6.65 16.88
N LEU A 138 -1.66 -5.54 16.18
CA LEU A 138 -1.33 -5.51 14.77
C LEU A 138 0.13 -5.11 14.58
N GLY A 139 0.73 -5.53 13.49
CA GLY A 139 2.08 -5.16 13.11
C GLY A 139 2.20 -4.96 11.62
N VAL A 140 3.02 -4.00 11.24
CA VAL A 140 3.41 -3.74 9.86
C VAL A 140 4.92 -3.71 9.79
N ASN A 141 5.50 -4.52 8.92
CA ASN A 141 6.87 -4.36 8.45
C ASN A 141 6.82 -3.55 7.16
N SER A 142 7.52 -2.46 7.10
CA SER A 142 7.56 -1.62 5.89
C SER A 142 8.92 -0.99 5.67
N ASP A 143 9.23 -0.82 4.42
CA ASP A 143 10.20 0.04 3.79
C ASP A 143 9.43 0.75 2.64
N ASP A 144 9.06 2.00 2.69
CA ASP A 144 9.29 3.00 3.72
C ASP A 144 8.10 3.20 4.68
N GLY A 145 7.32 4.27 4.48
CA GLY A 145 6.21 4.66 5.33
C GLY A 145 4.94 3.82 5.11
N PHE A 146 4.06 3.82 6.08
CA PHE A 146 2.73 3.22 5.99
C PHE A 146 1.71 3.97 6.83
N SER A 147 0.44 3.83 6.48
CA SER A 147 -0.71 4.17 7.30
C SER A 147 -1.66 2.98 7.36
N ALA A 148 -2.12 2.64 8.55
CA ALA A 148 -3.16 1.64 8.76
C ALA A 148 -4.37 2.30 9.41
N THR A 149 -5.52 2.16 8.78
CA THR A 149 -6.78 2.74 9.23
C THR A 149 -7.86 1.67 9.35
N ILE A 150 -8.90 1.94 10.12
CA ILE A 150 -10.08 1.11 10.22
C ILE A 150 -11.33 1.99 10.11
N GLY A 151 -12.27 1.57 9.26
CA GLY A 151 -13.50 2.29 9.00
C GLY A 151 -14.62 1.35 8.56
N ALA A 152 -15.83 1.87 8.43
CA ALA A 152 -17.00 1.12 7.98
C ALA A 152 -17.01 0.88 6.46
N ASN A 153 -16.28 1.68 5.71
CA ASN A 153 -16.26 1.64 4.25
C ASN A 153 -14.82 1.78 3.73
N PHE A 154 -14.57 1.21 2.58
CA PHE A 154 -13.33 1.46 1.84
C PHE A 154 -13.27 2.92 1.39
N GLY A 155 -12.07 3.51 1.44
CA GLY A 155 -11.86 4.90 1.04
C GLY A 155 -12.46 5.93 2.01
N ASP A 156 -12.77 5.55 3.25
CA ASP A 156 -13.24 6.49 4.27
C ASP A 156 -12.09 7.43 4.72
N LEU A 157 -12.14 8.66 4.26
CA LEU A 157 -11.14 9.69 4.60
C LEU A 157 -11.13 10.06 6.10
N LEU A 158 -12.17 9.68 6.84
CA LEU A 158 -12.30 9.91 8.28
C LEU A 158 -12.08 8.62 9.09
N ALA A 159 -11.61 7.56 8.43
CA ALA A 159 -11.30 6.29 9.08
C ALA A 159 -10.32 6.48 10.25
N GLN A 160 -10.59 5.78 11.33
CA GLN A 160 -9.76 5.83 12.53
C GLN A 160 -8.35 5.29 12.23
N GLN A 161 -7.33 6.09 12.49
CA GLN A 161 -5.94 5.66 12.36
C GLN A 161 -5.57 4.68 13.49
N LEU A 162 -5.03 3.53 13.11
CA LEU A 162 -4.52 2.51 14.03
C LEU A 162 -3.00 2.59 14.16
N GLY A 163 -2.29 2.70 13.04
CA GLY A 163 -0.84 2.74 13.01
C GLY A 163 -0.31 3.64 11.91
N LEU A 164 0.87 4.19 12.12
CA LEU A 164 1.49 5.15 11.22
C LEU A 164 3.01 5.12 11.35
N PHE A 165 3.67 5.16 10.21
CA PHE A 165 5.04 5.67 10.07
C PHE A 165 5.10 6.55 8.81
N ASN A 166 5.53 7.79 8.97
CA ASN A 166 5.55 8.76 7.86
C ASN A 166 6.98 9.23 7.62
N GLY A 167 7.62 8.66 6.61
CA GLY A 167 9.00 8.98 6.25
C GLY A 167 9.74 7.80 5.65
N GLY A 168 11.01 8.02 5.32
CA GLY A 168 11.93 6.99 4.84
C GLY A 168 12.48 6.14 5.98
N ARG A 169 12.55 4.84 5.78
CA ARG A 169 13.25 3.88 6.65
C ARG A 169 13.60 2.62 5.87
N GLY A 170 14.63 1.91 6.33
CA GLY A 170 14.79 0.52 5.89
C GLY A 170 13.71 -0.37 6.52
N ALA A 171 13.48 -1.55 5.94
CA ALA A 171 12.46 -2.50 6.37
C ALA A 171 12.50 -2.73 7.88
N SER A 172 11.44 -2.36 8.55
CA SER A 172 11.34 -2.34 10.02
C SER A 172 9.93 -2.59 10.51
N ASP A 173 9.83 -3.21 11.68
CA ASP A 173 8.54 -3.53 12.29
C ASP A 173 7.97 -2.35 13.08
N THR A 174 6.68 -2.13 12.93
CA THR A 174 5.89 -1.27 13.80
C THR A 174 4.71 -2.05 14.34
N THR A 175 4.47 -2.00 15.63
CA THR A 175 3.33 -2.67 16.28
C THR A 175 2.44 -1.66 16.99
N PHE A 176 1.13 -1.88 16.95
CA PHE A 176 0.10 -1.01 17.51
C PHE A 176 -1.14 -1.79 17.95
#